data_330b7c0b1e9662c2dff1642cfb54e11d
#
_entry.id   330b7c0b1e9662c2dff1642cfb54e11d
#
_cell.length_a   1.000
_cell.length_b   1.000
_cell.length_c   1.000
_cell.angle_alpha   90.00
_cell.angle_beta   90.00
_cell.angle_gamma   90.00
#
_symmetry.space_group_name_H-M   'P 1'
#
loop_
_entity.id
_entity.type
_entity.pdbx_description
1 polymer ?
#
loop_
_entity_poly.entity_id
_entity_poly.type
_entity_poly.pdbx_seq_one_letter_code
_entity_poly.pdbx_strand_id
1 'polypeptide(L)'
;EQVTSETANRIVAQLLFLEAEDPDKDIYMYINSPGGSVYDGLGIFDTMQHVKPDIHTVCVGLAASMGAFLLAAGTKGKRSSLRHSRIMIHQPLGGARGQASDIRIQADEILFLKERLNTELSERTGKDYDTIKEDTDRDFYMSPSEAVEYGLIDIVLDKKPIKD
;
A
#
# COMPACT_ATOMS: atom_id res chain seq x y z
N GLU A 1 -0.02 3.83 -12.03
CA GLU A 1 0.64 5.13 -11.98
C GLU A 1 1.58 5.21 -10.78
N GLN A 2 2.58 6.11 -10.86
CA GLN A 2 3.43 6.45 -9.72
C GLN A 2 2.65 7.26 -8.68
N VAL A 3 2.95 7.05 -7.38
CA VAL A 3 2.40 7.86 -6.30
C VAL A 3 3.12 9.20 -6.25
N THR A 4 2.41 10.25 -6.63
CA THR A 4 2.86 11.65 -6.64
C THR A 4 1.80 12.52 -5.97
N SER A 5 2.10 13.77 -5.66
CA SER A 5 1.13 14.70 -5.08
C SER A 5 -0.11 14.88 -5.97
N GLU A 6 0.07 14.88 -7.30
CA GLU A 6 -1.05 14.99 -8.25
C GLU A 6 -1.96 13.76 -8.20
N THR A 7 -1.37 12.55 -8.30
CA THR A 7 -2.15 11.29 -8.28
C THR A 7 -2.80 11.07 -6.93
N ALA A 8 -2.11 11.40 -5.83
CA ALA A 8 -2.65 11.27 -4.48
C ALA A 8 -3.84 12.19 -4.24
N ASN A 9 -3.72 13.48 -4.59
CA ASN A 9 -4.82 14.43 -4.44
C ASN A 9 -6.06 14.02 -5.25
N ARG A 10 -5.86 13.47 -6.46
CA ARG A 10 -6.95 12.95 -7.28
C ARG A 10 -7.63 11.74 -6.63
N ILE A 11 -6.86 10.79 -6.08
CA ILE A 11 -7.39 9.60 -5.41
C ILE A 11 -8.14 9.99 -4.13
N VAL A 12 -7.57 10.88 -3.31
CA VAL A 12 -8.23 11.41 -2.10
C VAL A 12 -9.56 12.07 -2.45
N ALA A 13 -9.59 12.93 -3.47
CA ALA A 13 -10.84 13.57 -3.92
C ALA A 13 -11.87 12.53 -4.40
N GLN A 14 -11.45 11.48 -5.11
CA GLN A 14 -12.34 10.40 -5.55
C GLN A 14 -12.90 9.59 -4.39
N LEU A 15 -12.08 9.26 -3.37
CA LEU A 15 -12.54 8.54 -2.18
C LEU A 15 -13.62 9.34 -1.42
N LEU A 16 -13.37 10.63 -1.19
CA LEU A 16 -14.32 11.51 -0.53
C LEU A 16 -15.61 11.71 -1.35
N PHE A 17 -15.48 11.80 -2.67
CA PHE A 17 -16.63 11.91 -3.57
C PHE A 17 -17.50 10.64 -3.52
N LEU A 18 -16.88 9.46 -3.62
CA LEU A 18 -17.62 8.19 -3.60
C LEU A 18 -18.30 7.94 -2.25
N GLU A 19 -17.67 8.33 -1.14
CA GLU A 19 -18.31 8.30 0.18
C GLU A 19 -19.54 9.23 0.24
N ALA A 20 -19.43 10.43 -0.32
CA ALA A 20 -20.53 11.40 -0.35
C ALA A 20 -21.70 10.94 -1.22
N GLU A 21 -21.42 10.21 -2.32
CA GLU A 21 -22.46 9.64 -3.19
C GLU A 21 -23.23 8.50 -2.53
N ASP A 22 -22.55 7.58 -1.88
CA ASP A 22 -23.18 6.45 -1.17
C ASP A 22 -22.21 5.90 -0.07
N PRO A 23 -22.40 6.30 1.18
CA PRO A 23 -21.51 5.90 2.28
C PRO A 23 -21.63 4.42 2.70
N ASP A 24 -22.62 3.69 2.18
CA ASP A 24 -22.86 2.28 2.51
C ASP A 24 -22.37 1.33 1.40
N LYS A 25 -21.88 1.87 0.28
CA LYS A 25 -21.40 1.09 -0.85
C LYS A 25 -19.88 0.98 -0.84
N ASP A 26 -19.38 -0.27 -0.90
CA ASP A 26 -17.95 -0.54 -1.00
C ASP A 26 -17.26 0.17 -2.16
N ILE A 27 -16.04 0.63 -1.93
CA ILE A 27 -15.21 1.26 -2.95
C ILE A 27 -14.16 0.26 -3.45
N TYR A 28 -13.99 0.13 -4.76
CA TYR A 28 -12.97 -0.70 -5.38
C TYR A 28 -11.79 0.15 -5.85
N MET A 29 -10.61 -0.12 -5.31
CA MET A 29 -9.36 0.51 -5.70
C MET A 29 -8.46 -0.47 -6.44
N TYR A 30 -8.29 -0.25 -7.74
CA TYR A 30 -7.40 -1.04 -8.59
C TYR A 30 -5.99 -0.44 -8.57
N ILE A 31 -4.99 -1.24 -8.20
CA ILE A 31 -3.61 -0.80 -7.99
C ILE A 31 -2.71 -1.42 -9.05
N ASN A 32 -2.08 -0.56 -9.86
CA ASN A 32 -0.97 -0.87 -10.75
C ASN A 32 0.05 0.27 -10.59
N SER A 33 0.99 0.10 -9.67
CA SER A 33 1.89 1.17 -9.25
C SER A 33 3.26 0.66 -8.82
N PRO A 34 4.35 1.31 -9.26
CA PRO A 34 5.70 1.05 -8.75
C PRO A 34 5.96 1.67 -7.37
N GLY A 35 4.98 2.38 -6.79
CA GLY A 35 5.15 3.19 -5.59
C GLY A 35 5.45 4.64 -5.90
N GLY A 36 6.11 5.33 -4.99
CA GLY A 36 6.48 6.73 -5.13
C GLY A 36 6.63 7.45 -3.80
N SER A 37 6.12 8.67 -3.71
CA SER A 37 6.20 9.52 -2.52
C SER A 37 5.52 8.88 -1.29
N VAL A 38 6.27 8.77 -0.20
CA VAL A 38 5.76 8.21 1.06
C VAL A 38 4.68 9.10 1.66
N TYR A 39 4.90 10.41 1.72
CA TYR A 39 3.91 11.35 2.28
C TYR A 39 2.59 11.34 1.52
N ASP A 40 2.67 11.36 0.19
CA ASP A 40 1.49 11.30 -0.66
C ASP A 40 0.74 9.97 -0.50
N GLY A 41 1.49 8.88 -0.39
CA GLY A 41 0.93 7.55 -0.11
C GLY A 41 0.27 7.45 1.26
N LEU A 42 0.86 8.04 2.30
CA LEU A 42 0.25 8.11 3.63
C LEU A 42 -1.03 8.96 3.62
N GLY A 43 -1.09 10.03 2.82
CA GLY A 43 -2.32 10.81 2.63
C GLY A 43 -3.47 9.98 2.03
N ILE A 44 -3.16 9.12 1.04
CA ILE A 44 -4.13 8.17 0.49
C ILE A 44 -4.53 7.14 1.57
N PHE A 45 -3.55 6.57 2.26
CA PHE A 45 -3.76 5.58 3.31
C PHE A 45 -4.70 6.11 4.41
N ASP A 46 -4.40 7.28 4.96
CA ASP A 46 -5.20 7.89 6.01
C ASP A 46 -6.63 8.15 5.52
N THR A 47 -6.80 8.59 4.27
CA THR A 47 -8.12 8.77 3.67
C THR A 47 -8.88 7.46 3.53
N MET A 48 -8.20 6.38 3.11
CA MET A 48 -8.80 5.04 3.04
C MET A 48 -9.31 4.56 4.41
N GLN A 49 -8.60 4.91 5.50
CA GLN A 49 -9.00 4.55 6.86
C GLN A 49 -10.09 5.50 7.42
N HIS A 50 -10.19 6.72 6.88
CA HIS A 50 -11.10 7.76 7.35
C HIS A 50 -12.51 7.61 6.80
N VAL A 51 -12.65 7.25 5.52
CA VAL A 51 -13.96 7.12 4.86
C VAL A 51 -14.74 5.92 5.43
N LYS A 52 -16.08 6.06 5.48
CA LYS A 52 -16.97 5.03 6.02
C LYS A 52 -17.04 3.75 5.18
N PRO A 53 -17.08 3.81 3.82
CA PRO A 53 -17.11 2.62 2.98
C PRO A 53 -15.93 1.70 3.20
N ASP A 54 -16.15 0.37 3.13
CA ASP A 54 -15.06 -0.59 3.01
C ASP A 54 -14.31 -0.40 1.68
N ILE A 55 -13.00 -0.52 1.73
CA ILE A 55 -12.15 -0.40 0.55
C ILE A 55 -11.67 -1.78 0.10
N HIS A 56 -12.16 -2.22 -1.08
CA HIS A 56 -11.61 -3.37 -1.77
C HIS A 56 -10.36 -2.96 -2.55
N THR A 57 -9.21 -3.51 -2.23
CA THR A 57 -7.98 -3.30 -3.00
C THR A 57 -7.73 -4.48 -3.94
N VAL A 58 -7.34 -4.18 -5.18
CA VAL A 58 -7.09 -5.19 -6.21
C VAL A 58 -5.77 -4.88 -6.93
N CYS A 59 -4.77 -5.74 -6.77
CA CYS A 59 -3.52 -5.61 -7.54
C CYS A 59 -3.73 -6.08 -8.98
N VAL A 60 -3.38 -5.20 -9.93
CA VAL A 60 -3.44 -5.45 -11.38
C VAL A 60 -2.06 -5.17 -11.98
N GLY A 61 -1.30 -6.20 -12.31
CA GLY A 61 0.05 -6.10 -12.84
C GLY A 61 1.10 -5.97 -11.74
N LEU A 62 1.28 -4.79 -11.15
CA LEU A 62 2.30 -4.54 -10.14
C LEU A 62 1.77 -3.70 -8.99
N ALA A 63 2.03 -4.13 -7.76
CA ALA A 63 1.94 -3.30 -6.57
C ALA A 63 3.28 -3.34 -5.85
N ALA A 64 4.08 -2.29 -5.98
CA ALA A 64 5.43 -2.23 -5.43
C ALA A 64 5.60 -1.05 -4.47
N SER A 65 6.41 -1.23 -3.42
CA SER A 65 6.74 -0.17 -2.47
C SER A 65 5.48 0.46 -1.85
N MET A 66 5.27 1.77 -2.00
CA MET A 66 4.04 2.43 -1.55
C MET A 66 2.77 1.85 -2.20
N GLY A 67 2.85 1.29 -3.41
CA GLY A 67 1.75 0.56 -4.05
C GLY A 67 1.36 -0.72 -3.30
N ALA A 68 2.33 -1.48 -2.79
CA ALA A 68 2.09 -2.65 -1.96
C ALA A 68 1.54 -2.28 -0.58
N PHE A 69 2.02 -1.17 -0.02
CA PHE A 69 1.51 -0.62 1.24
C PHE A 69 0.02 -0.25 1.12
N LEU A 70 -0.37 0.44 0.05
CA LEU A 70 -1.77 0.79 -0.22
C LEU A 70 -2.64 -0.45 -0.52
N LEU A 71 -2.06 -1.48 -1.17
CA LEU A 71 -2.75 -2.75 -1.37
C LEU A 71 -3.10 -3.42 -0.03
N ALA A 72 -2.14 -3.47 0.89
CA ALA A 72 -2.34 -4.00 2.24
C ALA A 72 -3.29 -3.15 3.10
N ALA A 73 -3.47 -1.86 2.75
CA ALA A 73 -4.32 -0.91 3.47
C ALA A 73 -5.83 -1.11 3.25
N GLY A 74 -6.23 -1.94 2.30
CA GLY A 74 -7.64 -2.30 2.08
C GLY A 74 -8.27 -2.93 3.31
N THR A 75 -9.60 -2.94 3.33
CA THR A 75 -10.38 -3.58 4.40
C THR A 75 -10.02 -5.05 4.49
N LYS A 76 -9.74 -5.55 5.69
CA LYS A 76 -9.36 -6.96 5.91
C LYS A 76 -10.45 -7.91 5.38
N GLY A 77 -10.03 -8.92 4.63
CA GLY A 77 -10.92 -9.83 3.90
C GLY A 77 -11.31 -9.33 2.49
N LYS A 78 -10.94 -8.08 2.14
CA LYS A 78 -11.29 -7.43 0.86
C LYS A 78 -10.05 -6.97 0.07
N ARG A 79 -8.88 -7.52 0.39
CA ARG A 79 -7.60 -7.25 -0.30
C ARG A 79 -7.29 -8.39 -1.26
N SER A 80 -7.07 -8.09 -2.52
CA SER A 80 -6.96 -9.13 -3.55
C SER A 80 -5.91 -8.81 -4.62
N SER A 81 -5.59 -9.82 -5.42
CA SER A 81 -4.69 -9.69 -6.56
C SER A 81 -5.12 -10.56 -7.71
N LEU A 82 -4.93 -10.11 -8.95
CA LEU A 82 -5.03 -10.95 -10.12
C LEU A 82 -3.85 -11.94 -10.15
N ARG A 83 -4.07 -13.13 -10.71
CA ARG A 83 -3.16 -14.29 -10.62
C ARG A 83 -1.74 -14.09 -11.17
N HIS A 84 -1.52 -13.17 -12.09
CA HIS A 84 -0.21 -12.91 -12.72
C HIS A 84 0.44 -11.60 -12.26
N SER A 85 -0.13 -10.96 -11.24
CA SER A 85 0.43 -9.73 -10.68
C SER A 85 1.68 -10.04 -9.85
N ARG A 86 2.46 -9.00 -9.59
CA ARG A 86 3.59 -9.05 -8.65
C ARG A 86 3.40 -8.04 -7.53
N ILE A 87 3.80 -8.42 -6.35
CA ILE A 87 3.77 -7.55 -5.17
C ILE A 87 5.20 -7.44 -4.63
N MET A 88 5.63 -6.24 -4.29
CA MET A 88 6.98 -6.01 -3.75
C MET A 88 6.94 -5.04 -2.58
N ILE A 89 7.55 -5.43 -1.48
CA ILE A 89 7.77 -4.56 -0.32
C ILE A 89 9.26 -4.27 -0.18
N HIS A 90 9.58 -3.06 0.27
CA HIS A 90 10.91 -2.63 0.68
C HIS A 90 10.83 -1.41 1.60
N GLN A 91 11.92 -1.11 2.28
CA GLN A 91 12.03 0.10 3.10
C GLN A 91 11.99 1.38 2.25
N PRO A 92 11.54 2.52 2.81
CA PRO A 92 11.56 3.78 2.09
C PRO A 92 12.99 4.14 1.67
N LEU A 93 13.13 4.54 0.41
CA LEU A 93 14.38 5.05 -0.13
C LEU A 93 14.44 6.56 0.11
N GLY A 94 15.59 7.04 0.53
CA GLY A 94 15.82 8.45 0.75
C GLY A 94 17.29 8.82 0.59
N GLY A 95 17.54 10.11 0.41
CA GLY A 95 18.89 10.67 0.36
C GLY A 95 18.89 12.03 1.05
N ALA A 96 20.05 12.41 1.58
CA ALA A 96 20.25 13.67 2.27
C ALA A 96 21.41 14.42 1.65
N ARG A 97 21.27 15.75 1.48
CA ARG A 97 22.33 16.65 1.02
C ARG A 97 22.27 17.94 1.83
N GLY A 98 23.41 18.56 2.06
CA GLY A 98 23.50 19.82 2.77
C GLY A 98 24.58 19.78 3.86
N GLN A 99 24.44 20.65 4.86
CA GLN A 99 25.29 20.65 6.04
C GLN A 99 25.01 19.42 6.92
N ALA A 100 25.95 19.07 7.80
CA ALA A 100 25.82 17.90 8.67
C ALA A 100 24.53 17.89 9.51
N SER A 101 24.09 19.06 9.97
CA SER A 101 22.82 19.24 10.68
C SER A 101 21.59 18.90 9.80
N ASP A 102 21.59 19.33 8.53
CA ASP A 102 20.50 19.08 7.59
C ASP A 102 20.43 17.60 7.24
N ILE A 103 21.59 16.97 7.01
CA ILE A 103 21.69 15.53 6.75
C ILE A 103 21.11 14.72 7.91
N ARG A 104 21.41 15.13 9.15
CA ARG A 104 20.88 14.46 10.35
C ARG A 104 19.36 14.58 10.44
N ILE A 105 18.80 15.75 10.23
CA ILE A 105 17.34 15.98 10.25
C ILE A 105 16.63 15.08 9.20
N GLN A 106 17.19 15.02 7.99
CA GLN A 106 16.61 14.18 6.92
C GLN A 106 16.75 12.68 7.23
N ALA A 107 17.88 12.26 7.82
CA ALA A 107 18.07 10.87 8.23
C ALA A 107 17.09 10.46 9.34
N ASP A 108 16.89 11.31 10.34
CA ASP A 108 15.95 11.07 11.44
C ASP A 108 14.50 10.93 10.89
N GLU A 109 14.12 11.77 9.91
CA GLU A 109 12.81 11.69 9.26
C GLU A 109 12.63 10.40 8.45
N ILE A 110 13.65 9.96 7.70
CA ILE A 110 13.60 8.69 6.95
C ILE A 110 13.43 7.50 7.91
N LEU A 111 14.14 7.51 9.05
CA LEU A 111 14.02 6.48 10.08
C LEU A 111 12.62 6.47 10.71
N PHE A 112 12.04 7.63 10.99
CA PHE A 112 10.66 7.76 11.47
C PHE A 112 9.66 7.16 10.48
N LEU A 113 9.76 7.50 9.21
CA LEU A 113 8.88 6.95 8.16
C LEU A 113 9.05 5.44 8.01
N LYS A 114 10.29 4.92 8.08
CA LYS A 114 10.56 3.48 8.04
C LYS A 114 9.87 2.76 9.19
N GLU A 115 10.00 3.27 10.41
CA GLU A 115 9.36 2.69 11.59
C GLU A 115 7.82 2.70 11.43
N ARG A 116 7.26 3.83 11.00
CA ARG A 116 5.81 3.96 10.77
C ARG A 116 5.28 2.96 9.76
N LEU A 117 5.90 2.87 8.59
CA LEU A 117 5.47 1.94 7.54
C LEU A 117 5.61 0.47 7.95
N ASN A 118 6.68 0.10 8.64
CA ASN A 118 6.89 -1.26 9.13
C ASN A 118 5.87 -1.63 10.21
N THR A 119 5.53 -0.71 11.10
CA THR A 119 4.48 -0.92 12.12
C THR A 119 3.14 -1.19 11.46
N GLU A 120 2.73 -0.36 10.51
CA GLU A 120 1.47 -0.55 9.77
C GLU A 120 1.45 -1.89 8.99
N LEU A 121 2.56 -2.26 8.33
CA LEU A 121 2.66 -3.54 7.66
C LEU A 121 2.57 -4.73 8.63
N SER A 122 3.20 -4.62 9.81
CA SER A 122 3.10 -5.63 10.87
C SER A 122 1.64 -5.83 11.30
N GLU A 123 0.92 -4.76 11.58
CA GLU A 123 -0.49 -4.80 11.95
C GLU A 123 -1.39 -5.39 10.85
N ARG A 124 -1.14 -5.01 9.59
CA ARG A 124 -1.93 -5.44 8.43
C ARG A 124 -1.70 -6.89 8.04
N THR A 125 -0.47 -7.38 8.20
CA THR A 125 -0.09 -8.75 7.83
C THR A 125 -0.25 -9.75 8.98
N GLY A 126 -0.17 -9.28 10.22
CA GLY A 126 -0.11 -10.12 11.42
C GLY A 126 1.28 -10.70 11.68
N LYS A 127 2.30 -10.28 10.92
CA LYS A 127 3.70 -10.64 11.20
C LYS A 127 4.29 -9.72 12.26
N ASP A 128 5.26 -10.22 13.02
CA ASP A 128 5.97 -9.40 13.97
C ASP A 128 6.82 -8.32 13.27
N TYR A 129 7.08 -7.23 13.99
CA TYR A 129 7.80 -6.07 13.46
C TYR A 129 9.22 -6.41 12.97
N ASP A 130 9.94 -7.29 13.68
CA ASP A 130 11.33 -7.63 13.32
C ASP A 130 11.37 -8.41 12.01
N THR A 131 10.41 -9.32 11.77
CA THR A 131 10.23 -10.00 10.48
C THR A 131 9.96 -9.02 9.36
N ILE A 132 9.03 -8.06 9.54
CA ILE A 132 8.76 -7.01 8.54
C ILE A 132 10.00 -6.17 8.26
N LYS A 133 10.72 -5.80 9.29
CA LYS A 133 11.95 -4.98 9.20
C LYS A 133 13.06 -5.71 8.42
N GLU A 134 13.22 -7.02 8.62
CA GLU A 134 14.19 -7.85 7.90
C GLU A 134 13.78 -8.02 6.43
N ASP A 135 12.53 -8.40 6.18
CA ASP A 135 12.01 -8.64 4.82
C ASP A 135 12.01 -7.37 3.97
N THR A 136 11.77 -6.20 4.57
CA THR A 136 11.78 -4.91 3.85
C THR A 136 13.16 -4.30 3.68
N ASP A 137 14.23 -4.88 4.23
CA ASP A 137 15.58 -4.31 4.10
C ASP A 137 16.05 -4.24 2.65
N ARG A 138 15.57 -5.16 1.80
CA ARG A 138 15.78 -5.21 0.35
C ARG A 138 14.46 -5.45 -0.37
N ASP A 139 14.50 -5.40 -1.71
CA ASP A 139 13.33 -5.70 -2.52
C ASP A 139 12.85 -7.13 -2.29
N PHE A 140 11.69 -7.27 -1.68
CA PHE A 140 11.07 -8.55 -1.39
C PHE A 140 9.85 -8.77 -2.28
N TYR A 141 10.03 -9.55 -3.33
CA TYR A 141 9.00 -9.85 -4.32
C TYR A 141 8.17 -11.08 -3.95
N MET A 142 6.87 -10.95 -4.15
CA MET A 142 5.90 -12.02 -3.92
C MET A 142 5.00 -12.23 -5.15
N SER A 143 4.69 -13.50 -5.42
CA SER A 143 3.52 -13.88 -6.20
C SER A 143 2.24 -13.58 -5.42
N PRO A 144 1.05 -13.58 -6.05
CA PRO A 144 -0.21 -13.40 -5.34
C PRO A 144 -0.45 -14.43 -4.24
N SER A 145 -0.09 -15.70 -4.45
CA SER A 145 -0.24 -16.76 -3.45
C SER A 145 0.68 -16.54 -2.26
N GLU A 146 1.95 -16.19 -2.50
CA GLU A 146 2.89 -15.83 -1.44
C GLU A 146 2.44 -14.61 -0.66
N ALA A 147 1.81 -13.62 -1.32
CA ALA A 147 1.27 -12.42 -0.66
C ALA A 147 0.05 -12.74 0.24
N VAL A 148 -0.75 -13.76 -0.11
CA VAL A 148 -1.81 -14.29 0.77
C VAL A 148 -1.19 -14.95 2.00
N GLU A 149 -0.21 -15.83 1.82
CA GLU A 149 0.49 -16.51 2.92
C GLU A 149 1.22 -15.51 3.83
N TYR A 150 1.74 -14.46 3.24
CA TYR A 150 2.40 -13.37 3.97
C TYR A 150 1.40 -12.52 4.78
N GLY A 151 0.15 -12.44 4.36
CA GLY A 151 -0.90 -11.64 4.98
C GLY A 151 -1.08 -10.24 4.39
N LEU A 152 -0.37 -9.91 3.29
CA LEU A 152 -0.52 -8.64 2.59
C LEU A 152 -1.86 -8.49 1.89
N ILE A 153 -2.39 -9.60 1.37
CA ILE A 153 -3.71 -9.71 0.75
C ILE A 153 -4.47 -10.90 1.30
N ASP A 154 -5.75 -10.99 0.98
CA ASP A 154 -6.64 -12.02 1.51
C ASP A 154 -7.00 -13.09 0.48
N ILE A 155 -7.03 -12.75 -0.83
CA ILE A 155 -7.50 -13.65 -1.88
C ILE A 155 -6.80 -13.40 -3.22
N VAL A 156 -6.58 -14.48 -3.97
CA VAL A 156 -6.19 -14.42 -5.38
C VAL A 156 -7.45 -14.56 -6.23
N LEU A 157 -7.69 -13.59 -7.12
CA LEU A 157 -8.83 -13.59 -8.03
C LEU A 157 -8.52 -14.45 -9.26
N ASP A 158 -9.28 -15.53 -9.42
CA ASP A 158 -9.28 -16.37 -10.60
C ASP A 158 -10.26 -15.88 -11.68
N LYS A 159 -10.28 -16.58 -12.83
CA LYS A 159 -11.26 -16.33 -13.88
C LYS A 159 -12.68 -16.40 -13.31
N LYS A 160 -13.51 -15.44 -13.68
CA LYS A 160 -14.95 -15.60 -13.45
C LYS A 160 -15.40 -16.94 -14.03
N PRO A 161 -16.22 -17.73 -13.31
CA PRO A 161 -16.86 -18.89 -13.90
C PRO A 161 -17.57 -18.44 -15.18
N ILE A 162 -17.35 -19.16 -16.28
CA ILE A 162 -18.13 -18.95 -17.51
C ILE A 162 -19.57 -19.23 -17.12
N LYS A 163 -20.42 -18.23 -17.26
CA LYS A 163 -21.88 -18.46 -17.13
C LYS A 163 -22.28 -19.26 -18.37
N ASP A 164 -22.67 -20.52 -18.16
CA ASP A 164 -23.37 -21.33 -19.15
C ASP A 164 -24.70 -20.67 -19.57
#